data_b0d8e5d4cc525ee689430baf796cef0d
#
_entry.id   b0d8e5d4cc525ee689430baf796cef0d
#
_cell.length_a   1.000
_cell.length_b   1.000
_cell.length_c   1.000
_cell.angle_alpha   90.00
_cell.angle_beta   90.00
_cell.angle_gamma   90.00
#
_symmetry.space_group_name_H-M   'P 1'
#
loop_
_entity.id
_entity.type
_entity.pdbx_description
1 polymer ?
#
loop_
_entity_poly.entity_id
_entity_poly.type
_entity_poly.pdbx_seq_one_letter_code
_entity_poly.pdbx_strand_id
1 'polypeptide(L)'
;MFDEPTPAVSDRVRSLHGEMTLDEKLAQLVGFWVDQGDDIVAPLQGEMATSTLYADASAHGLGHLTRVYGTRPVDPIERAQWLWSEQKRLRENSRLGIPAIVHEECLTGLAAWQAATFPTPLAWGAAFDPDLVAEMAAVIGQSMRELGIHQGLAPGLDVVRDPRWGRVDECISEDPYVVGVLGTAYVRGLQSQGVHATLKHFVGY
;
A
#
# COMPACT_ATOMS: atom_id res chain seq x y z
N MET A 1 12.27 6.08 24.95
CA MET A 1 11.96 4.76 25.51
C MET A 1 10.46 4.57 25.26
N PHE A 2 10.11 3.68 24.36
CA PHE A 2 8.74 3.55 23.85
C PHE A 2 8.05 2.46 24.66
N ASP A 3 7.44 2.85 25.78
CA ASP A 3 6.62 1.99 26.64
C ASP A 3 5.13 2.25 26.40
N GLU A 4 4.72 2.35 25.13
CA GLU A 4 3.30 2.21 24.84
C GLU A 4 2.96 0.73 24.75
N PRO A 5 2.01 0.24 25.54
CA PRO A 5 1.63 -1.16 25.49
C PRO A 5 1.12 -1.50 24.09
N THR A 6 1.66 -2.55 23.49
CA THR A 6 1.13 -3.10 22.22
C THR A 6 -0.38 -3.25 22.36
N PRO A 7 -1.19 -2.66 21.46
CA PRO A 7 -2.64 -2.77 21.56
C PRO A 7 -3.06 -4.22 21.70
N ALA A 8 -3.86 -4.53 22.69
CA ALA A 8 -4.35 -5.89 22.90
C ALA A 8 -5.14 -6.33 21.66
N VAL A 9 -4.80 -7.49 21.11
CA VAL A 9 -5.57 -8.10 20.02
C VAL A 9 -7.02 -8.27 20.49
N SER A 10 -7.98 -7.73 19.73
CA SER A 10 -9.38 -7.80 20.10
C SER A 10 -9.88 -9.24 20.16
N ASP A 11 -10.86 -9.54 21.01
CA ASP A 11 -11.43 -10.88 21.14
C ASP A 11 -12.03 -11.38 19.83
N ARG A 12 -12.59 -10.47 19.02
CA ARG A 12 -13.08 -10.77 17.67
C ARG A 12 -11.95 -11.31 16.77
N VAL A 13 -10.78 -10.66 16.77
CA VAL A 13 -9.64 -11.12 15.98
C VAL A 13 -9.10 -12.45 16.47
N ARG A 14 -9.05 -12.64 17.79
CA ARG A 14 -8.64 -13.93 18.39
C ARG A 14 -9.60 -15.06 18.01
N SER A 15 -10.90 -14.83 18.11
CA SER A 15 -11.93 -15.80 17.73
C SER A 15 -11.78 -16.17 16.25
N LEU A 16 -11.76 -15.17 15.38
CA LEU A 16 -11.64 -15.36 13.94
C LEU A 16 -10.38 -16.14 13.56
N HIS A 17 -9.22 -15.76 14.13
CA HIS A 17 -7.97 -16.48 13.91
C HIS A 17 -8.02 -17.93 14.40
N GLY A 18 -8.71 -18.18 15.53
CA GLY A 18 -8.93 -19.53 16.08
C GLY A 18 -9.79 -20.42 15.19
N GLU A 19 -10.73 -19.82 14.45
CA GLU A 19 -11.62 -20.53 13.52
C GLU A 19 -10.97 -20.86 12.17
N MET A 20 -9.88 -20.12 11.79
CA MET A 20 -9.19 -20.31 10.52
C MET A 20 -8.50 -21.66 10.41
N THR A 21 -8.66 -22.32 9.26
CA THR A 21 -7.80 -23.41 8.83
C THR A 21 -6.40 -22.88 8.48
N LEU A 22 -5.44 -23.78 8.29
CA LEU A 22 -4.09 -23.38 7.85
C LEU A 22 -4.13 -22.69 6.47
N ASP A 23 -4.90 -23.23 5.53
CA ASP A 23 -5.01 -22.67 4.18
C ASP A 23 -5.63 -21.27 4.22
N GLU A 24 -6.63 -21.03 5.04
CA GLU A 24 -7.22 -19.70 5.24
C GLU A 24 -6.23 -18.71 5.88
N LYS A 25 -5.39 -19.16 6.82
CA LYS A 25 -4.33 -18.34 7.39
C LYS A 25 -3.27 -17.98 6.36
N LEU A 26 -2.86 -18.95 5.55
CA LEU A 26 -1.91 -18.74 4.45
C LEU A 26 -2.49 -17.79 3.40
N ALA A 27 -3.76 -17.92 3.05
CA ALA A 27 -4.45 -17.03 2.11
C ALA A 27 -4.43 -15.57 2.55
N GLN A 28 -4.45 -15.27 3.87
CA GLN A 28 -4.34 -13.90 4.36
C GLN A 28 -2.94 -13.28 4.16
N LEU A 29 -1.93 -14.07 3.86
CA LEU A 29 -0.57 -13.63 3.56
C LEU A 29 -0.32 -13.46 2.05
N VAL A 30 -1.29 -13.86 1.22
CA VAL A 30 -1.17 -13.80 -0.25
C VAL A 30 -1.68 -12.46 -0.76
N GLY A 31 -0.88 -11.82 -1.63
CA GLY A 31 -1.28 -10.67 -2.45
C GLY A 31 -1.46 -11.09 -3.90
N PHE A 32 -2.54 -10.63 -4.53
CA PHE A 32 -2.77 -10.84 -5.95
C PHE A 32 -2.62 -9.53 -6.72
N TRP A 33 -1.74 -9.53 -7.72
CA TRP A 33 -1.51 -8.38 -8.60
C TRP A 33 -2.56 -8.36 -9.72
N VAL A 34 -3.42 -7.34 -9.67
CA VAL A 34 -4.55 -7.21 -10.62
C VAL A 34 -4.05 -6.77 -12.00
N ASP A 35 -4.64 -7.35 -13.05
CA ASP A 35 -4.35 -7.06 -14.45
C ASP A 35 -2.86 -7.27 -14.84
N GLN A 36 -2.14 -8.13 -14.14
CA GLN A 36 -0.80 -8.49 -14.52
C GLN A 36 -0.84 -9.23 -15.87
N GLY A 37 -0.29 -8.60 -16.90
CA GLY A 37 -0.19 -9.12 -18.27
C GLY A 37 1.26 -9.32 -18.69
N ASP A 38 1.48 -9.50 -20.00
CA ASP A 38 2.81 -9.65 -20.59
C ASP A 38 3.59 -8.34 -20.67
N ASP A 39 2.91 -7.19 -20.55
CA ASP A 39 3.54 -5.89 -20.56
C ASP A 39 4.22 -5.58 -19.22
N ILE A 40 5.50 -5.25 -19.26
CA ILE A 40 6.27 -4.86 -18.07
C ILE A 40 5.99 -3.38 -17.76
N VAL A 41 5.23 -3.14 -16.70
CA VAL A 41 4.87 -1.77 -16.24
C VAL A 41 5.60 -1.37 -14.95
N ALA A 42 6.34 -2.29 -14.33
CA ALA A 42 7.11 -2.02 -13.11
C ALA A 42 8.42 -2.81 -13.12
N PRO A 43 9.49 -2.32 -12.46
CA PRO A 43 10.71 -3.08 -12.25
C PRO A 43 10.41 -4.43 -11.59
N LEU A 44 11.11 -5.48 -12.02
CA LEU A 44 10.98 -6.86 -11.50
C LEU A 44 9.60 -7.51 -11.71
N GLN A 45 8.69 -6.89 -12.45
CA GLN A 45 7.36 -7.45 -12.70
C GLN A 45 7.44 -8.86 -13.30
N GLY A 46 8.33 -9.08 -14.26
CA GLY A 46 8.52 -10.39 -14.86
C GLY A 46 9.02 -11.46 -13.87
N GLU A 47 9.82 -11.06 -12.88
CA GLU A 47 10.30 -11.95 -11.82
C GLU A 47 9.25 -12.21 -10.74
N MET A 48 8.34 -11.25 -10.54
CA MET A 48 7.21 -11.36 -9.61
C MET A 48 5.96 -11.94 -10.27
N ALA A 49 5.99 -12.18 -11.58
CA ALA A 49 4.88 -12.77 -12.29
C ALA A 49 4.57 -14.16 -11.72
N THR A 50 3.31 -14.36 -11.37
CA THR A 50 2.83 -15.66 -10.92
C THR A 50 1.96 -16.26 -12.01
N SER A 51 2.14 -17.56 -12.28
CA SER A 51 1.26 -18.32 -13.15
C SER A 51 -0.05 -18.71 -12.47
N THR A 52 -0.24 -18.37 -11.21
CA THR A 52 -1.43 -18.72 -10.43
C THR A 52 -2.62 -17.94 -10.93
N LEU A 53 -3.67 -18.63 -11.32
CA LEU A 53 -4.94 -18.02 -11.69
C LEU A 53 -5.58 -17.35 -10.46
N TYR A 54 -6.27 -16.25 -10.70
CA TYR A 54 -6.95 -15.52 -9.63
C TYR A 54 -7.95 -16.38 -8.84
N ALA A 55 -8.65 -17.27 -9.53
CA ALA A 55 -9.59 -18.21 -8.90
C ALA A 55 -8.90 -19.13 -7.88
N ASP A 56 -7.70 -19.62 -8.22
CA ASP A 56 -6.91 -20.50 -7.36
C ASP A 56 -6.32 -19.70 -6.18
N ALA A 57 -5.77 -18.52 -6.44
CA ALA A 57 -5.21 -17.65 -5.41
C ALA A 57 -6.25 -17.22 -4.36
N SER A 58 -7.52 -17.08 -4.75
CA SER A 58 -8.62 -16.64 -3.89
C SER A 58 -9.52 -17.77 -3.37
N ALA A 59 -9.18 -19.04 -3.60
CA ALA A 59 -10.01 -20.19 -3.25
C ALA A 59 -10.30 -20.30 -1.74
N HIS A 60 -9.36 -19.90 -0.89
CA HIS A 60 -9.48 -19.91 0.58
C HIS A 60 -9.60 -18.50 1.18
N GLY A 61 -9.98 -17.51 0.39
CA GLY A 61 -9.89 -16.09 0.70
C GLY A 61 -8.64 -15.46 0.11
N LEU A 62 -8.41 -14.17 0.39
CA LEU A 62 -7.27 -13.44 -0.13
C LEU A 62 -6.88 -12.33 0.84
N GLY A 63 -5.59 -12.20 1.16
CA GLY A 63 -5.09 -11.17 2.04
C GLY A 63 -5.08 -9.80 1.37
N HIS A 64 -4.53 -9.69 0.16
CA HIS A 64 -4.35 -8.42 -0.52
C HIS A 64 -4.74 -8.45 -1.99
N LEU A 65 -5.33 -7.34 -2.46
CA LEU A 65 -5.39 -6.96 -3.88
C LEU A 65 -4.40 -5.82 -4.10
N THR A 66 -3.44 -6.00 -4.99
CA THR A 66 -2.42 -5.00 -5.29
C THR A 66 -2.54 -4.47 -6.70
N ARG A 67 -2.16 -3.21 -6.89
CA ARG A 67 -2.14 -2.54 -8.19
C ARG A 67 -3.49 -2.58 -8.91
N VAL A 68 -4.58 -2.41 -8.17
CA VAL A 68 -5.95 -2.38 -8.72
C VAL A 68 -6.11 -1.28 -9.76
N TYR A 69 -5.48 -0.12 -9.51
CA TYR A 69 -5.52 1.05 -10.38
C TYR A 69 -4.21 1.32 -11.12
N GLY A 70 -3.08 0.81 -10.59
CA GLY A 70 -1.74 1.21 -10.99
C GLY A 70 -1.06 0.29 -12.00
N THR A 71 -1.67 -0.83 -12.41
CA THR A 71 -1.06 -1.75 -13.38
C THR A 71 -1.12 -1.18 -14.80
N ARG A 72 -2.23 -0.57 -15.16
CA ARG A 72 -2.46 0.05 -16.46
C ARG A 72 -3.47 1.18 -16.35
N PRO A 73 -3.58 2.08 -17.32
CA PRO A 73 -4.65 3.08 -17.35
C PRO A 73 -6.02 2.41 -17.31
N VAL A 74 -6.85 2.80 -16.34
CA VAL A 74 -8.23 2.32 -16.19
C VAL A 74 -9.14 3.50 -15.85
N ASP A 75 -10.40 3.43 -16.24
CA ASP A 75 -11.39 4.38 -15.76
C ASP A 75 -11.61 4.18 -14.26
N PRO A 76 -11.43 5.20 -13.43
CA PRO A 76 -11.47 5.05 -11.96
C PRO A 76 -12.86 4.66 -11.44
N ILE A 77 -13.94 5.08 -12.10
CA ILE A 77 -15.31 4.77 -11.68
C ILE A 77 -15.64 3.31 -11.98
N GLU A 78 -15.37 2.87 -13.20
CA GLU A 78 -15.59 1.47 -13.60
C GLU A 78 -14.72 0.52 -12.75
N ARG A 79 -13.48 0.92 -12.46
CA ARG A 79 -12.58 0.12 -11.64
C ARG A 79 -13.04 0.07 -10.18
N ALA A 80 -13.55 1.16 -9.61
CA ALA A 80 -14.13 1.17 -8.28
C ALA A 80 -15.36 0.26 -8.17
N GLN A 81 -16.21 0.24 -9.19
CA GLN A 81 -17.37 -0.69 -9.26
C GLN A 81 -16.91 -2.15 -9.34
N TRP A 82 -15.88 -2.43 -10.13
CA TRP A 82 -15.27 -3.75 -10.18
C TRP A 82 -14.71 -4.15 -8.81
N LEU A 83 -13.95 -3.27 -8.18
CA LEU A 83 -13.35 -3.53 -6.86
C LEU A 83 -14.44 -3.82 -5.80
N TRP A 84 -15.52 -3.04 -5.80
CA TRP A 84 -16.64 -3.27 -4.89
C TRP A 84 -17.27 -4.65 -5.09
N SER A 85 -17.49 -5.01 -6.36
CA SER A 85 -18.04 -6.33 -6.73
C SER A 85 -17.12 -7.46 -6.31
N GLU A 86 -15.80 -7.27 -6.44
CA GLU A 86 -14.81 -8.25 -6.08
C GLU A 86 -14.69 -8.44 -4.56
N GLN A 87 -14.72 -7.36 -3.80
CA GLN A 87 -14.76 -7.43 -2.34
C GLN A 87 -16.03 -8.14 -1.84
N LYS A 88 -17.16 -7.88 -2.50
CA LYS A 88 -18.41 -8.60 -2.22
C LYS A 88 -18.27 -10.09 -2.53
N ARG A 89 -17.71 -10.45 -3.69
CA ARG A 89 -17.45 -11.83 -4.09
C ARG A 89 -16.57 -12.56 -3.07
N LEU A 90 -15.46 -11.94 -2.64
CA LEU A 90 -14.57 -12.52 -1.62
C LEU A 90 -15.31 -12.79 -0.30
N ARG A 91 -16.15 -11.85 0.14
CA ARG A 91 -16.94 -12.02 1.35
C ARG A 91 -18.01 -13.11 1.26
N GLU A 92 -18.65 -13.23 0.11
CA GLU A 92 -19.77 -14.19 -0.09
C GLU A 92 -19.26 -15.60 -0.37
N ASN A 93 -18.09 -15.74 -1.00
CA ASN A 93 -17.55 -17.04 -1.43
C ASN A 93 -16.49 -17.61 -0.49
N SER A 94 -16.04 -16.88 0.52
CA SER A 94 -15.16 -17.41 1.55
C SER A 94 -15.92 -17.74 2.83
N ARG A 95 -15.52 -18.81 3.50
CA ARG A 95 -16.21 -19.32 4.71
C ARG A 95 -16.28 -18.28 5.84
N LEU A 96 -15.24 -17.47 6.00
CA LEU A 96 -15.15 -16.50 7.09
C LEU A 96 -15.55 -15.07 6.64
N GLY A 97 -15.83 -14.86 5.38
CA GLY A 97 -16.31 -13.58 4.85
C GLY A 97 -15.34 -12.42 5.00
N ILE A 98 -14.03 -12.69 4.98
CA ILE A 98 -12.98 -11.67 5.15
C ILE A 98 -12.69 -11.03 3.80
N PRO A 99 -12.83 -9.69 3.67
CA PRO A 99 -12.43 -8.97 2.45
C PRO A 99 -10.92 -8.80 2.37
N ALA A 100 -10.39 -8.54 1.17
CA ALA A 100 -8.97 -8.28 0.98
C ALA A 100 -8.60 -6.83 1.38
N ILE A 101 -7.36 -6.64 1.83
CA ILE A 101 -6.74 -5.33 1.92
C ILE A 101 -6.37 -4.89 0.49
N VAL A 102 -6.72 -3.67 0.12
CA VAL A 102 -6.32 -3.08 -1.17
C VAL A 102 -5.14 -2.15 -0.91
N HIS A 103 -4.03 -2.36 -1.60
CA HIS A 103 -2.88 -1.47 -1.50
C HIS A 103 -2.38 -1.00 -2.87
N GLU A 104 -1.86 0.22 -2.90
CA GLU A 104 -1.33 0.88 -4.09
C GLU A 104 -0.03 1.62 -3.79
N GLU A 105 0.74 1.89 -4.84
CA GLU A 105 1.84 2.85 -4.74
C GLU A 105 1.29 4.27 -4.60
N CYS A 106 1.91 5.04 -3.71
CA CYS A 106 1.45 6.40 -3.43
C CYS A 106 2.59 7.38 -3.09
N LEU A 107 3.82 7.06 -3.49
CA LEU A 107 5.00 7.84 -3.13
C LEU A 107 4.94 9.28 -3.63
N THR A 108 4.51 9.49 -4.87
CA THR A 108 4.36 10.80 -5.52
C THR A 108 2.91 11.11 -5.88
N GLY A 109 1.99 10.70 -5.06
CA GLY A 109 0.56 10.67 -5.35
C GLY A 109 0.10 9.24 -5.60
N LEU A 110 -1.20 9.03 -5.60
CA LEU A 110 -1.77 7.74 -5.95
C LEU A 110 -1.33 7.35 -7.37
N ALA A 111 -0.69 6.20 -7.52
CA ALA A 111 -0.26 5.68 -8.81
C ALA A 111 -1.46 5.12 -9.60
N ALA A 112 -2.32 6.01 -10.07
CA ALA A 112 -3.49 5.72 -10.88
C ALA A 112 -3.63 6.70 -12.02
N TRP A 113 -4.23 6.26 -13.12
CA TRP A 113 -4.51 7.14 -14.25
C TRP A 113 -5.37 8.33 -13.81
N GLN A 114 -5.01 9.55 -14.23
CA GLN A 114 -5.66 10.82 -13.89
C GLN A 114 -5.57 11.26 -12.42
N ALA A 115 -4.87 10.53 -11.56
CA ALA A 115 -4.59 11.00 -10.20
C ALA A 115 -3.59 12.17 -10.20
N ALA A 116 -3.67 12.99 -9.15
CA ALA A 116 -2.72 14.09 -8.95
C ALA A 116 -1.32 13.53 -8.68
N THR A 117 -0.32 14.14 -9.33
CA THR A 117 1.10 13.81 -9.14
C THR A 117 1.78 14.90 -8.35
N PHE A 118 2.57 14.51 -7.36
CA PHE A 118 3.36 15.38 -6.50
C PHE A 118 4.87 15.19 -6.76
N PRO A 119 5.72 16.11 -6.31
CA PRO A 119 7.17 15.96 -6.41
C PRO A 119 7.68 14.70 -5.70
N THR A 120 8.88 14.24 -6.08
CA THR A 120 9.54 13.09 -5.45
C THR A 120 9.94 13.39 -3.99
N PRO A 121 10.14 12.35 -3.17
CA PRO A 121 10.55 12.52 -1.77
C PRO A 121 11.81 13.35 -1.56
N LEU A 122 12.76 13.29 -2.48
CA LEU A 122 13.96 14.13 -2.43
C LEU A 122 13.62 15.62 -2.47
N ALA A 123 12.59 16.00 -3.22
CA ALA A 123 12.09 17.38 -3.25
C ALA A 123 11.37 17.76 -1.94
N TRP A 124 10.67 16.83 -1.29
CA TRP A 124 10.10 17.09 0.04
C TRP A 124 11.21 17.36 1.06
N GLY A 125 12.30 16.55 1.01
CA GLY A 125 13.48 16.75 1.85
C GLY A 125 14.07 18.14 1.68
N ALA A 126 14.16 18.62 0.44
CA ALA A 126 14.69 19.95 0.12
C ALA A 126 13.77 21.10 0.56
N ALA A 127 12.47 20.86 0.75
CA ALA A 127 11.53 21.86 1.24
C ALA A 127 11.67 22.13 2.75
N PHE A 128 12.12 21.16 3.55
CA PHE A 128 12.22 21.23 5.02
C PHE A 128 10.91 21.66 5.71
N ASP A 129 9.77 21.33 5.10
CA ASP A 129 8.43 21.73 5.56
C ASP A 129 7.57 20.49 5.89
N PRO A 130 7.54 20.06 7.15
CA PRO A 130 6.75 18.90 7.56
C PRO A 130 5.24 19.13 7.47
N ASP A 131 4.78 20.38 7.63
CA ASP A 131 3.35 20.69 7.57
C ASP A 131 2.85 20.54 6.13
N LEU A 132 3.59 21.05 5.16
CA LEU A 132 3.31 20.87 3.73
C LEU A 132 3.30 19.40 3.34
N VAL A 133 4.25 18.61 3.84
CA VAL A 133 4.30 17.16 3.56
C VAL A 133 3.08 16.44 4.16
N ALA A 134 2.63 16.83 5.35
CA ALA A 134 1.43 16.25 5.95
C ALA A 134 0.16 16.62 5.16
N GLU A 135 0.02 17.87 4.70
CA GLU A 135 -1.09 18.29 3.85
C GLU A 135 -1.12 17.53 2.52
N MET A 136 0.02 17.43 1.86
CA MET A 136 0.16 16.64 0.62
C MET A 136 -0.25 15.18 0.84
N ALA A 137 0.24 14.55 1.89
CA ALA A 137 -0.08 13.16 2.20
C ALA A 137 -1.56 12.97 2.56
N ALA A 138 -2.22 13.96 3.16
CA ALA A 138 -3.65 13.94 3.41
C ALA A 138 -4.46 13.96 2.09
N VAL A 139 -4.07 14.78 1.11
CA VAL A 139 -4.70 14.79 -0.23
C VAL A 139 -4.53 13.44 -0.93
N ILE A 140 -3.34 12.84 -0.83
CA ILE A 140 -3.08 11.51 -1.37
C ILE A 140 -3.98 10.46 -0.68
N GLY A 141 -4.03 10.50 0.65
CA GLY A 141 -4.86 9.59 1.44
C GLY A 141 -6.35 9.72 1.13
N GLN A 142 -6.84 10.94 0.94
CA GLN A 142 -8.22 11.19 0.51
C GLN A 142 -8.52 10.51 -0.83
N SER A 143 -7.67 10.72 -1.83
CA SER A 143 -7.83 10.09 -3.16
C SER A 143 -7.87 8.57 -3.06
N MET A 144 -6.99 7.99 -2.24
CA MET A 144 -6.94 6.55 -2.00
C MET A 144 -8.21 6.03 -1.33
N ARG A 145 -8.68 6.71 -0.28
CA ARG A 145 -9.87 6.33 0.44
C ARG A 145 -11.13 6.36 -0.43
N GLU A 146 -11.29 7.40 -1.25
CA GLU A 146 -12.44 7.54 -2.16
C GLU A 146 -12.51 6.41 -3.19
N LEU A 147 -11.37 5.84 -3.55
CA LEU A 147 -11.28 4.70 -4.47
C LEU A 147 -11.26 3.32 -3.77
N GLY A 148 -11.47 3.27 -2.46
CA GLY A 148 -11.52 2.03 -1.69
C GLY A 148 -10.16 1.38 -1.43
N ILE A 149 -9.08 2.15 -1.44
CA ILE A 149 -7.72 1.70 -1.14
C ILE A 149 -7.46 1.87 0.36
N HIS A 150 -6.96 0.82 1.01
CA HIS A 150 -6.78 0.77 2.46
C HIS A 150 -5.36 1.07 2.91
N GLN A 151 -4.36 0.83 2.03
CA GLN A 151 -2.95 0.93 2.38
C GLN A 151 -2.13 1.52 1.23
N GLY A 152 -1.25 2.44 1.56
CA GLY A 152 -0.29 3.02 0.65
C GLY A 152 1.12 2.45 0.84
N LEU A 153 1.82 2.14 -0.25
CA LEU A 153 3.20 1.63 -0.21
C LEU A 153 4.21 2.79 -0.13
N ALA A 154 4.07 3.62 0.89
CA ALA A 154 4.92 4.77 1.22
C ALA A 154 4.79 5.12 2.71
N PRO A 155 5.74 5.90 3.30
CA PRO A 155 6.90 6.53 2.67
C PRO A 155 8.12 5.60 2.60
N GLY A 156 9.07 5.90 1.68
CA GLY A 156 10.43 5.37 1.74
C GLY A 156 11.20 6.07 2.87
N LEU A 157 11.72 5.30 3.82
CA LEU A 157 12.51 5.80 4.96
C LEU A 157 14.00 5.45 4.84
N ASP A 158 14.40 5.00 3.66
CA ASP A 158 15.80 4.74 3.35
C ASP A 158 16.59 6.05 3.41
N VAL A 159 17.75 6.00 4.07
CA VAL A 159 18.66 7.15 4.16
C VAL A 159 19.66 7.05 3.04
N VAL A 160 19.75 8.09 2.21
CA VAL A 160 20.70 8.13 1.08
C VAL A 160 22.12 7.98 1.57
N ARG A 161 22.86 7.00 1.05
CA ARG A 161 24.27 6.74 1.37
C ARG A 161 25.20 6.90 0.16
N ASP A 162 24.68 6.53 -1.02
CA ASP A 162 25.46 6.56 -2.25
C ASP A 162 24.59 7.13 -3.39
N PRO A 163 24.95 8.26 -3.98
CA PRO A 163 24.16 8.90 -5.05
C PRO A 163 24.10 8.10 -6.35
N ARG A 164 24.90 7.03 -6.48
CA ARG A 164 24.85 6.13 -7.65
C ARG A 164 23.69 5.14 -7.60
N TRP A 165 23.07 4.98 -6.44
CA TRP A 165 21.92 4.09 -6.30
C TRP A 165 20.72 4.65 -7.08
N GLY A 166 20.08 3.80 -7.89
CA GLY A 166 19.06 4.21 -8.86
C GLY A 166 17.71 4.65 -8.25
N ARG A 167 17.55 4.57 -6.91
CA ARG A 167 16.31 4.95 -6.21
C ARG A 167 16.48 6.11 -5.23
N VAL A 168 17.53 6.92 -5.45
CA VAL A 168 17.84 8.07 -4.58
C VAL A 168 16.69 9.08 -4.52
N ASP A 169 16.01 9.34 -5.62
CA ASP A 169 14.91 10.29 -5.70
C ASP A 169 13.64 9.81 -4.98
N GLU A 170 13.55 8.52 -4.66
CA GLU A 170 12.50 7.99 -3.79
C GLU A 170 12.78 8.20 -2.29
N CYS A 171 13.98 8.67 -1.94
CA CYS A 171 14.39 8.92 -0.55
C CYS A 171 14.25 10.39 -0.19
N ILE A 172 13.91 10.65 1.06
CA ILE A 172 13.67 12.01 1.57
C ILE A 172 14.98 12.78 1.72
N SER A 173 16.04 12.15 2.28
CA SER A 173 17.30 12.82 2.60
C SER A 173 18.43 11.84 2.88
N GLU A 174 19.66 12.37 2.94
CA GLU A 174 20.85 11.72 3.52
C GLU A 174 20.92 11.89 5.05
N ASP A 175 20.12 12.78 5.61
CA ASP A 175 20.05 13.02 7.05
C ASP A 175 18.91 12.19 7.68
N PRO A 176 19.22 11.25 8.60
CA PRO A 176 18.20 10.42 9.24
C PRO A 176 17.22 11.20 10.10
N TYR A 177 17.60 12.37 10.62
CA TYR A 177 16.68 13.24 11.36
C TYR A 177 15.62 13.84 10.41
N VAL A 178 16.02 14.35 9.27
CA VAL A 178 15.12 14.89 8.24
C VAL A 178 14.18 13.79 7.73
N VAL A 179 14.72 12.59 7.45
CA VAL A 179 13.90 11.41 7.06
C VAL A 179 12.88 11.09 8.13
N GLY A 180 13.26 11.09 9.40
CA GLY A 180 12.36 10.80 10.51
C GLY A 180 11.23 11.82 10.65
N VAL A 181 11.55 13.12 10.57
CA VAL A 181 10.57 14.20 10.72
C VAL A 181 9.58 14.22 9.56
N LEU A 182 10.05 14.23 8.31
CA LEU A 182 9.19 14.31 7.13
C LEU A 182 8.47 12.99 6.86
N GLY A 183 9.11 11.85 7.10
CA GLY A 183 8.45 10.56 7.01
C GLY A 183 7.31 10.43 8.01
N THR A 184 7.49 10.91 9.24
CA THR A 184 6.41 10.97 10.25
C THR A 184 5.26 11.88 9.81
N ALA A 185 5.57 13.03 9.22
CA ALA A 185 4.58 13.95 8.69
C ALA A 185 3.74 13.29 7.58
N TYR A 186 4.39 12.62 6.64
CA TYR A 186 3.72 11.86 5.59
C TYR A 186 2.78 10.77 6.15
N VAL A 187 3.27 9.96 7.11
CA VAL A 187 2.47 8.92 7.77
C VAL A 187 1.23 9.51 8.44
N ARG A 188 1.39 10.62 9.19
CA ARG A 188 0.27 11.29 9.85
C ARG A 188 -0.76 11.81 8.85
N GLY A 189 -0.30 12.43 7.75
CA GLY A 189 -1.18 12.91 6.69
C GLY A 189 -1.99 11.77 6.07
N LEU A 190 -1.33 10.69 5.68
CA LEU A 190 -1.99 9.53 5.07
C LEU A 190 -3.01 8.89 6.04
N GLN A 191 -2.59 8.65 7.29
CA GLN A 191 -3.43 8.03 8.31
C GLN A 191 -4.59 8.92 8.76
N SER A 192 -4.48 10.25 8.64
CA SER A 192 -5.58 11.16 8.93
C SER A 192 -6.82 10.90 8.05
N GLN A 193 -6.61 10.27 6.90
CA GLN A 193 -7.65 9.86 5.96
C GLN A 193 -8.09 8.40 6.13
N GLY A 194 -7.57 7.70 7.15
CA GLY A 194 -7.88 6.29 7.42
C GLY A 194 -7.17 5.30 6.49
N VAL A 195 -6.11 5.73 5.81
CA VAL A 195 -5.27 4.89 4.96
C VAL A 195 -4.00 4.50 5.72
N HIS A 196 -3.66 3.22 5.74
CA HIS A 196 -2.43 2.75 6.38
C HIS A 196 -1.20 3.09 5.54
N ALA A 197 -0.13 3.52 6.19
CA ALA A 197 1.18 3.71 5.57
C ALA A 197 2.01 2.41 5.63
N THR A 198 2.97 2.29 4.73
CA THR A 198 3.97 1.22 4.74
C THR A 198 5.35 1.82 4.87
N LEU A 199 6.01 1.57 5.99
CA LEU A 199 7.36 2.04 6.24
C LEU A 199 8.34 1.14 5.48
N LYS A 200 8.90 1.63 4.40
CA LYS A 200 9.77 0.83 3.51
C LYS A 200 11.14 1.50 3.35
N HIS A 201 12.21 0.77 3.04
CA HIS A 201 12.19 -0.68 2.91
C HIS A 201 12.87 -1.30 4.13
N PHE A 202 12.11 -1.92 4.97
CA PHE A 202 12.62 -2.55 6.19
C PHE A 202 13.59 -3.71 5.82
N VAL A 203 14.82 -3.61 6.24
CA VAL A 203 15.52 -2.66 7.15
C VAL A 203 16.34 -1.57 6.43
N GLY A 204 15.99 -1.20 5.25
CA GLY A 204 16.72 -0.28 4.37
C GLY A 204 17.39 -1.01 3.20
N TYR A 205 17.71 -0.24 2.19
CA TYR A 205 18.55 -0.65 1.06
C TYR A 205 20.01 -0.30 1.29
#